data_0e9777075a2056df8e78ee4f0a605389
#
_entry.id   0e9777075a2056df8e78ee4f0a605389
#
_cell.length_a   1.000
_cell.length_b   1.000
_cell.length_c   1.000
_cell.angle_alpha   90.00
_cell.angle_beta   90.00
_cell.angle_gamma   90.00
#
_symmetry.space_group_name_H-M   'P 1'
#
loop_
_entity.id
_entity.type
_entity.pdbx_description
1 polymer ?
#
loop_
_entity_poly.entity_id
_entity_poly.type
_entity_poly.pdbx_seq_one_letter_code
_entity_poly.pdbx_strand_id
1 'polypeptide(L)'
;MLPAYDVIVVGGGHAGCEAAAAAANMGANTLLITMDMTKFAQMSCNPAMGGIAKGQIVREIDALGGYSAIVTDKSMIQFRMLNRSKGPAMWSPRAQCDRTIFTTEWRKVLEQIEKLDLWQDLVTELIIQEGTVKGVKTKFGVQFNAKTVILTNGTFINGMMYVGRKKVEGGRAGEAPSKGISEQLEKFGFEVGRMKTGTPARLDGRTIDFSKLQEQKGDDEGGQFSFLTHDHKPRNDKSCYITYTHPDVHSVLETGFKESPLYTGIIEGIGPRYCPSIEDKIVTFADKDKHQLFLEPEGFETNEYYINGFSSSLPLNVQLKALKLIPGLENVKIYRPGYAIEYDYYPPTQLNHTLETKYIRNLYFAGQINGTTGYEEAGAQGLMAGINSVLKIREEPAFILNRDQAYIGVLIDDLITKGVDEPYRMFTSRAEYRILLRQDNADIRLTELGHRLGLVPQHRFDLLKDKIRYRDELIEFIKTYSVSPPEINPFLQKAGSSPLKQKRKLMDIVLRPEVSINKIKEHVLPLKQLIEKIPNRNEEIVESAEVLIKYSGYIEREQQVADKLKRLEHKIGRAHV
;
A
#
# COMPACT_ATOMS: atom_id res chain seq x y z
N MET A 1 -17.02 -35.96 -0.93
CA MET A 1 -16.33 -35.23 -2.01
C MET A 1 -16.20 -33.78 -1.52
N LEU A 2 -15.02 -33.18 -1.59
CA LEU A 2 -14.87 -31.78 -1.21
C LEU A 2 -15.65 -30.88 -2.16
N PRO A 3 -16.16 -29.70 -1.71
CA PRO A 3 -16.91 -28.81 -2.57
C PRO A 3 -16.02 -28.30 -3.73
N ALA A 4 -16.62 -28.02 -4.88
CA ALA A 4 -15.97 -27.31 -5.96
C ALA A 4 -16.17 -25.79 -5.74
N TYR A 5 -15.13 -25.03 -5.98
CA TYR A 5 -15.12 -23.58 -5.80
C TYR A 5 -15.21 -22.84 -7.15
N ASP A 6 -15.67 -21.62 -7.10
CA ASP A 6 -15.58 -20.72 -8.24
C ASP A 6 -14.13 -20.16 -8.33
N VAL A 7 -13.59 -19.73 -7.20
CA VAL A 7 -12.26 -19.12 -7.11
C VAL A 7 -11.46 -19.81 -5.99
N ILE A 8 -10.22 -20.21 -6.27
CA ILE A 8 -9.23 -20.57 -5.25
C ILE A 8 -8.13 -19.51 -5.24
N VAL A 9 -7.84 -19.00 -4.04
CA VAL A 9 -6.72 -18.09 -3.79
C VAL A 9 -5.64 -18.82 -3.00
N VAL A 10 -4.42 -18.79 -3.51
CA VAL A 10 -3.25 -19.46 -2.91
C VAL A 10 -2.32 -18.44 -2.27
N GLY A 11 -2.25 -18.45 -0.95
CA GLY A 11 -1.45 -17.53 -0.14
C GLY A 11 -2.30 -16.50 0.61
N GLY A 12 -2.13 -16.44 1.94
CA GLY A 12 -2.87 -15.53 2.83
C GLY A 12 -2.14 -14.21 3.11
N GLY A 13 -1.32 -13.69 2.16
CA GLY A 13 -0.70 -12.37 2.24
C GLY A 13 -1.67 -11.24 1.89
N HIS A 14 -1.18 -9.99 1.83
CA HIS A 14 -2.02 -8.81 1.49
C HIS A 14 -2.79 -8.99 0.17
N ALA A 15 -2.14 -9.52 -0.86
CA ALA A 15 -2.80 -9.81 -2.14
C ALA A 15 -3.88 -10.88 -2.00
N GLY A 16 -3.57 -11.97 -1.30
CA GLY A 16 -4.53 -13.07 -1.13
C GLY A 16 -5.74 -12.70 -0.32
N CYS A 17 -5.56 -11.94 0.76
CA CYS A 17 -6.67 -11.47 1.60
C CYS A 17 -7.62 -10.56 0.80
N GLU A 18 -7.10 -9.59 0.06
CA GLU A 18 -7.93 -8.71 -0.78
C GLU A 18 -8.59 -9.46 -1.94
N ALA A 19 -7.86 -10.40 -2.59
CA ALA A 19 -8.41 -11.19 -3.69
C ALA A 19 -9.57 -12.09 -3.23
N ALA A 20 -9.37 -12.79 -2.11
CA ALA A 20 -10.38 -13.69 -1.56
C ALA A 20 -11.63 -12.94 -1.07
N ALA A 21 -11.42 -11.82 -0.37
CA ALA A 21 -12.52 -10.96 0.08
C ALA A 21 -13.30 -10.39 -1.11
N ALA A 22 -12.62 -9.90 -2.15
CA ALA A 22 -13.27 -9.37 -3.34
C ALA A 22 -14.10 -10.44 -4.07
N ALA A 23 -13.51 -11.60 -4.34
CA ALA A 23 -14.20 -12.66 -5.04
C ALA A 23 -15.44 -13.14 -4.28
N ALA A 24 -15.33 -13.36 -2.97
CA ALA A 24 -16.43 -13.81 -2.14
C ALA A 24 -17.54 -12.75 -2.00
N ASN A 25 -17.19 -11.48 -1.78
CA ASN A 25 -18.16 -10.37 -1.71
C ASN A 25 -18.90 -10.14 -3.04
N MET A 26 -18.26 -10.43 -4.17
CA MET A 26 -18.95 -10.47 -5.47
C MET A 26 -19.84 -11.70 -5.63
N GLY A 27 -19.93 -12.59 -4.65
CA GLY A 27 -20.84 -13.73 -4.62
C GLY A 27 -20.26 -15.05 -5.15
N ALA A 28 -18.97 -15.12 -5.45
CA ALA A 28 -18.31 -16.37 -5.84
C ALA A 28 -18.01 -17.25 -4.62
N ASN A 29 -18.23 -18.57 -4.74
CA ASN A 29 -17.78 -19.52 -3.74
C ASN A 29 -16.26 -19.59 -3.77
N THR A 30 -15.61 -19.07 -2.75
CA THR A 30 -14.16 -18.82 -2.74
C THR A 30 -13.47 -19.63 -1.65
N LEU A 31 -12.31 -20.20 -1.97
CA LEU A 31 -11.43 -20.85 -1.00
C LEU A 31 -10.10 -20.08 -0.91
N LEU A 32 -9.71 -19.66 0.28
CA LEU A 32 -8.37 -19.13 0.56
C LEU A 32 -7.53 -20.19 1.25
N ILE A 33 -6.44 -20.61 0.60
CA ILE A 33 -5.49 -21.59 1.14
C ILE A 33 -4.24 -20.85 1.61
N THR A 34 -3.86 -21.04 2.88
CA THR A 34 -2.65 -20.46 3.47
C THR A 34 -1.91 -21.45 4.34
N MET A 35 -0.59 -21.32 4.46
CA MET A 35 0.22 -22.17 5.32
C MET A 35 -0.08 -21.99 6.81
N ASP A 36 -0.47 -20.78 7.21
CA ASP A 36 -0.69 -20.42 8.60
C ASP A 36 -1.81 -19.37 8.71
N MET A 37 -2.96 -19.79 9.22
CA MET A 37 -4.13 -18.93 9.43
C MET A 37 -3.95 -17.88 10.55
N THR A 38 -2.88 -17.96 11.33
CA THR A 38 -2.55 -16.94 12.33
C THR A 38 -1.78 -15.75 11.73
N LYS A 39 -1.46 -15.78 10.41
CA LYS A 39 -0.58 -14.84 9.74
C LYS A 39 -1.18 -14.17 8.51
N PHE A 40 -2.51 -14.02 8.47
CA PHE A 40 -3.17 -13.30 7.37
C PHE A 40 -2.62 -11.88 7.23
N ALA A 41 -2.24 -11.51 6.00
CA ALA A 41 -1.67 -10.22 5.63
C ALA A 41 -0.55 -9.75 6.57
N GLN A 42 0.25 -10.67 7.13
CA GLN A 42 1.30 -10.32 8.08
C GLN A 42 2.31 -9.35 7.49
N MET A 43 2.57 -8.26 8.22
CA MET A 43 3.61 -7.29 7.88
C MET A 43 5.00 -7.88 8.12
N SER A 44 5.58 -8.51 7.10
CA SER A 44 6.86 -9.23 7.21
C SER A 44 8.07 -8.32 7.31
N CYS A 45 7.97 -7.11 6.78
CA CYS A 45 8.99 -6.08 6.82
C CYS A 45 8.62 -5.01 7.86
N ASN A 46 8.49 -3.74 7.49
CA ASN A 46 8.09 -2.67 8.41
C ASN A 46 6.62 -2.78 8.80
N PRO A 47 6.26 -2.49 10.06
CA PRO A 47 4.89 -2.54 10.54
C PRO A 47 4.14 -1.23 10.21
N ALA A 48 4.04 -0.89 8.93
CA ALA A 48 3.42 0.35 8.47
C ALA A 48 2.67 0.17 7.15
N MET A 49 1.56 0.90 7.01
CA MET A 49 0.77 1.00 5.78
C MET A 49 0.78 2.42 5.22
N GLY A 50 0.77 2.54 3.91
CA GLY A 50 0.76 3.82 3.22
C GLY A 50 2.14 4.45 3.07
N GLY A 51 2.17 5.78 2.99
CA GLY A 51 3.34 6.55 2.60
C GLY A 51 3.24 7.06 1.16
N ILE A 52 4.32 7.61 0.64
CA ILE A 52 4.33 8.32 -0.66
C ILE A 52 3.82 7.41 -1.78
N ALA A 53 2.78 7.84 -2.47
CA ALA A 53 1.98 7.12 -3.48
C ALA A 53 1.23 5.89 -2.93
N LYS A 54 1.72 5.23 -1.91
CA LYS A 54 1.14 4.03 -1.33
C LYS A 54 -0.12 4.32 -0.53
N GLY A 55 -0.15 5.44 0.20
CA GLY A 55 -1.35 5.91 0.88
C GLY A 55 -2.51 6.14 -0.08
N GLN A 56 -2.23 6.65 -1.29
CA GLN A 56 -3.20 6.78 -2.36
C GLN A 56 -3.78 5.42 -2.77
N ILE A 57 -2.92 4.40 -2.96
CA ILE A 57 -3.35 3.04 -3.31
C ILE A 57 -4.27 2.46 -2.23
N VAL A 58 -3.93 2.61 -0.95
CA VAL A 58 -4.79 2.11 0.16
C VAL A 58 -6.16 2.78 0.15
N ARG A 59 -6.21 4.09 -0.11
CA ARG A 59 -7.47 4.84 -0.26
C ARG A 59 -8.27 4.36 -1.48
N GLU A 60 -7.60 3.97 -2.57
CA GLU A 60 -8.24 3.43 -3.77
C GLU A 60 -8.77 2.00 -3.55
N ILE A 61 -8.02 1.15 -2.86
CA ILE A 61 -8.48 -0.17 -2.41
C ILE A 61 -9.77 -0.03 -1.58
N ASP A 62 -9.76 0.88 -0.60
CA ASP A 62 -10.91 1.16 0.24
C ASP A 62 -12.11 1.66 -0.58
N ALA A 63 -11.90 2.61 -1.47
CA ALA A 63 -12.94 3.16 -2.33
C ALA A 63 -13.64 2.11 -3.20
N LEU A 64 -12.90 1.09 -3.65
CA LEU A 64 -13.43 -0.05 -4.41
C LEU A 64 -14.12 -1.11 -3.53
N GLY A 65 -14.03 -1.00 -2.20
CA GLY A 65 -14.66 -1.95 -1.27
C GLY A 65 -13.69 -2.98 -0.65
N GLY A 66 -12.36 -2.80 -0.81
CA GLY A 66 -11.35 -3.60 -0.11
C GLY A 66 -11.24 -3.26 1.38
N TYR A 67 -10.45 -4.02 2.11
CA TYR A 67 -10.41 -3.99 3.58
C TYR A 67 -9.11 -3.46 4.17
N SER A 68 -8.04 -3.33 3.39
CA SER A 68 -6.72 -2.91 3.90
C SER A 68 -6.76 -1.61 4.68
N ALA A 69 -7.56 -0.62 4.26
CA ALA A 69 -7.72 0.65 4.96
C ALA A 69 -8.43 0.48 6.31
N ILE A 70 -9.53 -0.28 6.35
CA ILE A 70 -10.31 -0.55 7.56
C ILE A 70 -9.46 -1.27 8.60
N VAL A 71 -8.70 -2.28 8.17
CA VAL A 71 -7.79 -3.04 9.06
C VAL A 71 -6.63 -2.16 9.54
N THR A 72 -6.12 -1.29 8.66
CA THR A 72 -5.10 -0.31 9.03
C THR A 72 -5.59 0.62 10.13
N ASP A 73 -6.78 1.19 9.98
CA ASP A 73 -7.35 2.12 10.96
C ASP A 73 -7.57 1.45 12.33
N LYS A 74 -8.01 0.18 12.35
CA LYS A 74 -8.21 -0.59 13.58
C LYS A 74 -6.92 -1.00 14.30
N SER A 75 -5.82 -1.14 13.57
CA SER A 75 -4.51 -1.56 14.10
C SER A 75 -3.51 -0.43 14.26
N MET A 76 -3.89 0.79 13.92
CA MET A 76 -3.03 1.96 13.89
C MET A 76 -2.51 2.36 15.26
N ILE A 77 -1.18 2.51 15.37
CA ILE A 77 -0.46 3.05 16.53
C ILE A 77 -0.23 4.55 16.37
N GLN A 78 0.10 4.98 15.14
CA GLN A 78 0.47 6.36 14.84
C GLN A 78 0.04 6.70 13.40
N PHE A 79 -0.47 7.91 13.21
CA PHE A 79 -0.82 8.44 11.88
C PHE A 79 0.02 9.66 11.53
N ARG A 80 0.39 9.77 10.25
CA ARG A 80 1.01 10.96 9.67
C ARG A 80 0.55 11.19 8.23
N MET A 81 0.22 12.44 7.91
CA MET A 81 0.03 12.86 6.52
C MET A 81 1.35 13.39 5.98
N LEU A 82 2.02 12.59 5.14
CA LEU A 82 3.30 12.97 4.53
C LEU A 82 3.11 14.00 3.42
N ASN A 83 4.15 14.80 3.19
CA ASN A 83 4.21 15.80 2.11
C ASN A 83 3.14 16.92 2.17
N ARG A 84 2.60 17.26 3.33
CA ARG A 84 1.62 18.36 3.47
C ARG A 84 2.09 19.67 2.83
N SER A 85 3.39 20.00 2.93
CA SER A 85 3.98 21.21 2.33
C SER A 85 4.08 21.20 0.80
N LYS A 86 3.90 20.03 0.17
CA LYS A 86 4.04 19.87 -1.30
C LYS A 86 2.71 19.94 -2.06
N GLY A 87 1.62 20.19 -1.36
CA GLY A 87 0.27 20.29 -1.92
C GLY A 87 -0.47 18.95 -2.07
N PRO A 88 -1.80 19.01 -2.36
CA PRO A 88 -2.72 17.88 -2.21
C PRO A 88 -2.42 16.70 -3.16
N ALA A 89 -1.82 16.95 -4.31
CA ALA A 89 -1.39 15.88 -5.22
C ALA A 89 -0.30 14.97 -4.62
N MET A 90 0.42 15.46 -3.61
CA MET A 90 1.53 14.75 -2.97
C MET A 90 1.19 14.27 -1.55
N TRP A 91 0.05 14.70 -0.99
CA TRP A 91 -0.37 14.26 0.34
C TRP A 91 -0.55 12.75 0.37
N SER A 92 0.10 12.11 1.32
CA SER A 92 0.17 10.66 1.37
C SER A 92 0.01 10.19 2.81
N PRO A 93 -1.13 9.59 3.17
CA PRO A 93 -1.34 9.06 4.51
C PRO A 93 -0.40 7.87 4.79
N ARG A 94 0.14 7.82 6.02
CA ARG A 94 0.96 6.72 6.53
C ARG A 94 0.56 6.40 7.96
N ALA A 95 0.32 5.14 8.23
CA ALA A 95 0.08 4.61 9.56
C ALA A 95 1.19 3.66 9.98
N GLN A 96 1.67 3.82 11.22
CA GLN A 96 2.36 2.78 11.95
C GLN A 96 1.32 1.87 12.56
N CYS A 97 1.45 0.54 12.44
CA CYS A 97 0.44 -0.41 12.87
C CYS A 97 0.98 -1.38 13.93
N ASP A 98 0.09 -1.85 14.80
CA ASP A 98 0.34 -3.05 15.59
C ASP A 98 0.22 -4.27 14.69
N ARG A 99 1.32 -4.97 14.51
CA ARG A 99 1.44 -6.10 13.61
C ARG A 99 0.52 -7.26 13.99
N THR A 100 0.34 -7.50 15.28
CA THR A 100 -0.51 -8.59 15.79
C THR A 100 -1.98 -8.24 15.62
N ILE A 101 -2.38 -7.01 15.97
CA ILE A 101 -3.75 -6.53 15.79
C ILE A 101 -4.10 -6.53 14.30
N PHE A 102 -3.20 -6.07 13.43
CA PHE A 102 -3.41 -6.05 11.98
C PHE A 102 -3.77 -7.44 11.43
N THR A 103 -2.98 -8.45 11.79
CA THR A 103 -3.22 -9.84 11.38
C THR A 103 -4.53 -10.38 11.95
N THR A 104 -4.82 -10.08 13.21
CA THR A 104 -6.05 -10.52 13.89
C THR A 104 -7.30 -9.88 13.29
N GLU A 105 -7.25 -8.58 12.95
CA GLU A 105 -8.38 -7.89 12.32
C GLU A 105 -8.61 -8.41 10.88
N TRP A 106 -7.56 -8.72 10.13
CA TRP A 106 -7.72 -9.39 8.84
C TRP A 106 -8.41 -10.74 8.98
N ARG A 107 -7.99 -11.56 9.95
CA ARG A 107 -8.64 -12.86 10.21
C ARG A 107 -10.12 -12.69 10.52
N LYS A 108 -10.49 -11.75 11.38
CA LYS A 108 -11.90 -11.45 11.71
C LYS A 108 -12.69 -11.07 10.46
N VAL A 109 -12.12 -10.23 9.60
CA VAL A 109 -12.77 -9.85 8.33
C VAL A 109 -13.04 -11.07 7.48
N LEU A 110 -12.01 -11.90 7.23
CA LEU A 110 -12.14 -13.06 6.35
C LEU A 110 -13.13 -14.10 6.88
N GLU A 111 -13.13 -14.37 8.19
CA GLU A 111 -14.06 -15.33 8.83
C GLU A 111 -15.52 -14.85 8.83
N GLN A 112 -15.80 -13.56 8.57
CA GLN A 112 -17.16 -13.01 8.50
C GLN A 112 -17.76 -12.99 7.10
N ILE A 113 -16.99 -13.29 6.05
CA ILE A 113 -17.47 -13.27 4.66
C ILE A 113 -18.16 -14.61 4.34
N GLU A 114 -19.46 -14.57 4.06
CA GLU A 114 -20.31 -15.77 3.93
C GLU A 114 -19.85 -16.80 2.89
N LYS A 115 -19.32 -16.34 1.75
CA LYS A 115 -18.92 -17.23 0.63
C LYS A 115 -17.41 -17.50 0.60
N LEU A 116 -16.73 -17.32 1.72
CA LEU A 116 -15.31 -17.53 1.86
C LEU A 116 -15.00 -18.67 2.82
N ASP A 117 -14.46 -19.75 2.27
CA ASP A 117 -13.87 -20.84 3.06
C ASP A 117 -12.37 -20.62 3.24
N LEU A 118 -11.85 -21.00 4.40
CA LEU A 118 -10.43 -20.90 4.74
C LEU A 118 -9.84 -22.30 4.93
N TRP A 119 -8.66 -22.55 4.36
CA TRP A 119 -7.97 -23.83 4.50
C TRP A 119 -6.50 -23.65 4.85
N GLN A 120 -6.02 -24.36 5.87
CA GLN A 120 -4.62 -24.29 6.27
C GLN A 120 -3.84 -25.46 5.68
N ASP A 121 -3.09 -25.20 4.62
CA ASP A 121 -2.14 -26.13 3.99
C ASP A 121 -1.23 -25.38 3.02
N LEU A 122 -0.23 -26.06 2.47
CA LEU A 122 0.66 -25.55 1.44
C LEU A 122 0.26 -26.13 0.08
N VAL A 123 -0.02 -25.29 -0.89
CA VAL A 123 -0.25 -25.70 -2.28
C VAL A 123 1.10 -26.00 -2.94
N THR A 124 1.21 -27.18 -3.54
CA THR A 124 2.43 -27.67 -4.20
C THR A 124 2.26 -27.93 -5.70
N GLU A 125 1.03 -28.00 -6.19
CA GLU A 125 0.74 -28.35 -7.58
C GLU A 125 -0.54 -27.68 -8.08
N LEU A 126 -0.55 -27.22 -9.33
CA LEU A 126 -1.74 -26.76 -10.05
C LEU A 126 -2.31 -27.92 -10.86
N ILE A 127 -3.61 -28.10 -10.82
CA ILE A 127 -4.33 -29.04 -11.67
C ILE A 127 -4.66 -28.31 -12.98
N ILE A 128 -3.98 -28.70 -14.07
CA ILE A 128 -4.09 -28.05 -15.38
C ILE A 128 -4.56 -29.08 -16.41
N GLN A 129 -5.59 -28.76 -17.17
CA GLN A 129 -6.13 -29.58 -18.24
C GLN A 129 -6.34 -28.72 -19.49
N GLU A 130 -5.82 -29.16 -20.62
CA GLU A 130 -5.96 -28.46 -21.91
C GLU A 130 -5.64 -26.95 -21.85
N GLY A 131 -4.53 -26.61 -21.16
CA GLY A 131 -4.10 -25.22 -21.00
C GLY A 131 -5.01 -24.34 -20.13
N THR A 132 -5.84 -24.96 -19.30
CA THR A 132 -6.75 -24.28 -18.36
C THR A 132 -6.54 -24.82 -16.95
N VAL A 133 -6.38 -23.92 -15.96
CA VAL A 133 -6.33 -24.36 -14.56
C VAL A 133 -7.72 -24.85 -14.12
N LYS A 134 -7.74 -25.96 -13.37
CA LYS A 134 -8.96 -26.62 -12.88
C LYS A 134 -8.95 -26.78 -11.36
N GLY A 135 -7.90 -26.38 -10.69
CA GLY A 135 -7.77 -26.47 -9.25
C GLY A 135 -6.33 -26.56 -8.77
N VAL A 136 -6.18 -26.99 -7.54
CA VAL A 136 -4.88 -27.11 -6.86
C VAL A 136 -4.79 -28.40 -6.05
N LYS A 137 -3.55 -28.83 -5.79
CA LYS A 137 -3.25 -29.92 -4.87
C LYS A 137 -2.32 -29.42 -3.77
N THR A 138 -2.62 -29.84 -2.55
CA THR A 138 -1.89 -29.42 -1.36
C THR A 138 -0.82 -30.43 -0.96
N LYS A 139 0.05 -30.03 -0.04
CA LYS A 139 1.13 -30.87 0.50
C LYS A 139 0.60 -32.12 1.21
N PHE A 140 -0.57 -32.05 1.86
CA PHE A 140 -1.23 -33.22 2.44
C PHE A 140 -1.95 -34.10 1.41
N GLY A 141 -1.83 -33.79 0.11
CA GLY A 141 -2.43 -34.55 -0.98
C GLY A 141 -3.90 -34.24 -1.25
N VAL A 142 -4.46 -33.23 -0.58
CA VAL A 142 -5.86 -32.81 -0.81
C VAL A 142 -5.96 -32.08 -2.13
N GLN A 143 -6.97 -32.43 -2.94
CA GLN A 143 -7.27 -31.78 -4.21
C GLN A 143 -8.54 -30.93 -4.10
N PHE A 144 -8.45 -29.69 -4.55
CA PHE A 144 -9.57 -28.78 -4.66
C PHE A 144 -9.78 -28.37 -6.11
N ASN A 145 -11.00 -28.49 -6.59
CA ASN A 145 -11.37 -28.05 -7.94
C ASN A 145 -11.89 -26.61 -7.92
N ALA A 146 -11.55 -25.83 -8.95
CA ALA A 146 -12.03 -24.47 -9.12
C ALA A 146 -12.15 -24.09 -10.58
N LYS A 147 -12.99 -23.07 -10.86
CA LYS A 147 -13.07 -22.45 -12.19
C LYS A 147 -11.88 -21.52 -12.48
N THR A 148 -11.39 -20.80 -11.46
CA THR A 148 -10.22 -19.93 -11.54
C THR A 148 -9.31 -20.11 -10.33
N VAL A 149 -8.01 -19.83 -10.50
CA VAL A 149 -7.00 -19.87 -9.42
C VAL A 149 -6.19 -18.58 -9.44
N ILE A 150 -5.96 -18.00 -8.27
CA ILE A 150 -5.13 -16.80 -8.08
C ILE A 150 -3.93 -17.15 -7.22
N LEU A 151 -2.71 -17.03 -7.78
CA LEU A 151 -1.46 -17.23 -7.03
C LEU A 151 -0.99 -15.91 -6.40
N THR A 152 -0.76 -15.95 -5.09
CA THR A 152 -0.31 -14.79 -4.30
C THR A 152 0.81 -15.16 -3.31
N ASN A 153 1.72 -16.02 -3.74
CA ASN A 153 2.70 -16.71 -2.89
C ASN A 153 3.78 -15.81 -2.26
N GLY A 154 3.89 -14.53 -2.64
CA GLY A 154 4.84 -13.59 -2.06
C GLY A 154 6.30 -14.03 -2.23
N THR A 155 7.06 -14.09 -1.14
CA THR A 155 8.48 -14.48 -1.12
C THR A 155 8.69 -15.98 -0.92
N PHE A 156 7.63 -16.80 -1.03
CA PHE A 156 7.68 -18.20 -0.60
C PHE A 156 8.09 -19.17 -1.72
N ILE A 157 7.85 -18.83 -3.01
CA ILE A 157 8.21 -19.73 -4.11
C ILE A 157 9.74 -19.84 -4.19
N ASN A 158 10.23 -21.05 -3.92
CA ASN A 158 11.66 -21.37 -3.86
C ASN A 158 12.45 -20.37 -3.00
N GLY A 159 11.81 -19.91 -1.90
CA GLY A 159 12.37 -18.91 -0.99
C GLY A 159 13.63 -19.40 -0.28
N MET A 160 14.67 -18.55 -0.27
CA MET A 160 15.96 -18.82 0.37
C MET A 160 16.43 -17.61 1.16
N MET A 161 16.66 -17.77 2.44
CA MET A 161 17.16 -16.73 3.34
C MET A 161 18.66 -16.82 3.53
N TYR A 162 19.31 -15.65 3.73
CA TYR A 162 20.76 -15.55 3.86
C TYR A 162 21.14 -14.66 5.05
N VAL A 163 22.07 -15.14 5.87
CA VAL A 163 22.77 -14.38 6.93
C VAL A 163 24.24 -14.70 6.83
N GLY A 164 25.07 -13.79 6.34
CA GLY A 164 26.43 -14.10 5.93
C GLY A 164 26.44 -15.24 4.93
N ARG A 165 27.30 -16.21 5.14
CA ARG A 165 27.40 -17.41 4.26
C ARG A 165 26.35 -18.49 4.51
N LYS A 166 25.51 -18.32 5.55
CA LYS A 166 24.48 -19.31 5.87
C LYS A 166 23.26 -19.15 5.00
N LYS A 167 22.79 -20.27 4.42
CA LYS A 167 21.56 -20.39 3.63
C LYS A 167 20.54 -21.16 4.43
N VAL A 168 19.30 -20.68 4.45
CA VAL A 168 18.18 -21.34 5.11
C VAL A 168 16.97 -21.27 4.18
N GLU A 169 16.43 -22.43 3.81
CA GLU A 169 15.20 -22.50 3.02
C GLU A 169 14.02 -21.90 3.79
N GLY A 170 13.23 -21.07 3.12
CA GLY A 170 12.04 -20.46 3.71
C GLY A 170 11.63 -19.19 2.99
N GLY A 171 10.34 -18.86 3.06
CA GLY A 171 9.80 -17.61 2.53
C GLY A 171 9.89 -16.45 3.54
N ARG A 172 10.02 -16.78 4.82
CA ARG A 172 10.18 -15.88 5.96
C ARG A 172 10.79 -16.66 7.12
N ALA A 173 11.45 -15.97 8.06
CA ALA A 173 12.06 -16.62 9.23
C ALA A 173 11.05 -17.48 9.99
N GLY A 174 11.36 -18.78 10.13
CA GLY A 174 10.51 -19.77 10.77
C GLY A 174 9.39 -20.37 9.88
N GLU A 175 9.35 -20.06 8.59
CA GLU A 175 8.30 -20.55 7.67
C GLU A 175 8.90 -21.21 6.43
N ALA A 176 8.36 -22.39 6.08
CA ALA A 176 8.85 -23.19 4.96
C ALA A 176 8.64 -22.51 3.60
N PRO A 177 9.46 -22.84 2.58
CA PRO A 177 9.24 -22.37 1.22
C PRO A 177 8.11 -23.16 0.55
N SER A 178 7.51 -22.58 -0.49
CA SER A 178 6.62 -23.26 -1.44
C SER A 178 7.46 -23.78 -2.59
N LYS A 179 7.43 -25.10 -2.85
CA LYS A 179 8.16 -25.78 -3.92
C LYS A 179 7.20 -26.50 -4.84
N GLY A 180 7.59 -26.70 -6.09
CA GLY A 180 6.86 -27.46 -7.11
C GLY A 180 6.07 -26.60 -8.10
N ILE A 181 5.66 -25.38 -7.72
CA ILE A 181 4.87 -24.50 -8.59
C ILE A 181 5.73 -23.90 -9.72
N SER A 182 6.95 -23.40 -9.43
CA SER A 182 7.82 -22.83 -10.48
C SER A 182 8.17 -23.88 -11.53
N GLU A 183 8.61 -25.03 -11.10
CA GLU A 183 9.01 -26.15 -11.97
C GLU A 183 7.84 -26.64 -12.85
N GLN A 184 6.60 -26.48 -12.36
CA GLN A 184 5.42 -26.78 -13.15
C GLN A 184 5.12 -25.67 -14.17
N LEU A 185 5.19 -24.40 -13.77
CA LEU A 185 4.92 -23.26 -14.65
C LEU A 185 5.95 -23.13 -15.77
N GLU A 186 7.24 -23.42 -15.51
CA GLU A 186 8.29 -23.46 -16.54
C GLU A 186 7.96 -24.46 -17.67
N LYS A 187 7.37 -25.61 -17.34
CA LYS A 187 6.93 -26.60 -18.34
C LYS A 187 5.82 -26.07 -19.25
N PHE A 188 5.07 -25.06 -18.81
CA PHE A 188 4.07 -24.37 -19.61
C PHE A 188 4.61 -23.12 -20.33
N GLY A 189 5.93 -22.90 -20.30
CA GLY A 189 6.60 -21.83 -21.01
C GLY A 189 6.69 -20.51 -20.26
N PHE A 190 6.41 -20.50 -18.96
CA PHE A 190 6.65 -19.29 -18.17
C PHE A 190 8.15 -19.04 -17.99
N GLU A 191 8.54 -17.81 -18.20
CA GLU A 191 9.81 -17.28 -17.76
C GLU A 191 9.78 -17.05 -16.26
N VAL A 192 10.79 -17.56 -15.55
CA VAL A 192 10.96 -17.39 -14.10
C VAL A 192 12.26 -16.65 -13.85
N GLY A 193 12.22 -15.63 -13.03
CA GLY A 193 13.39 -14.90 -12.57
C GLY A 193 13.55 -14.97 -11.06
N ARG A 194 14.70 -14.47 -10.58
CA ARG A 194 14.98 -14.37 -9.13
C ARG A 194 15.00 -12.91 -8.70
N MET A 195 14.27 -12.60 -7.64
CA MET A 195 14.34 -11.29 -6.97
C MET A 195 14.78 -11.43 -5.52
N LYS A 196 15.42 -10.40 -5.02
CA LYS A 196 15.88 -10.33 -3.63
C LYS A 196 15.22 -9.17 -2.90
N THR A 197 14.83 -9.40 -1.65
CA THR A 197 14.53 -8.35 -0.68
C THR A 197 15.25 -8.64 0.63
N GLY A 198 15.04 -7.80 1.65
CA GLY A 198 15.67 -8.02 2.94
C GLY A 198 14.90 -7.36 4.07
N THR A 199 15.22 -7.76 5.28
CA THR A 199 14.67 -7.19 6.51
C THR A 199 15.79 -6.94 7.51
N PRO A 200 15.73 -5.87 8.35
CA PRO A 200 16.70 -5.64 9.39
C PRO A 200 16.47 -6.53 10.62
N ALA A 201 17.41 -6.50 11.54
CA ALA A 201 17.25 -7.10 12.85
C ALA A 201 16.02 -6.54 13.58
N ARG A 202 15.48 -7.31 14.52
CA ARG A 202 14.47 -6.83 15.47
C ARG A 202 15.13 -6.58 16.80
N LEU A 203 14.89 -5.38 17.34
CA LEU A 203 15.56 -4.87 18.53
C LEU A 203 14.67 -5.04 19.77
N ASP A 204 15.29 -5.33 20.91
CA ASP A 204 14.64 -5.32 22.22
C ASP A 204 14.60 -3.87 22.76
N GLY A 205 13.43 -3.25 22.72
CA GLY A 205 13.20 -1.87 23.15
C GLY A 205 13.58 -1.58 24.60
N ARG A 206 13.62 -2.60 25.48
CA ARG A 206 14.07 -2.46 26.87
C ARG A 206 15.55 -2.11 27.00
N THR A 207 16.32 -2.30 25.92
CA THR A 207 17.77 -2.09 25.87
C THR A 207 18.17 -0.88 25.03
N ILE A 208 17.18 -0.11 24.56
CA ILE A 208 17.37 1.12 23.77
C ILE A 208 17.34 2.33 24.72
N ASP A 209 18.31 3.21 24.57
CA ASP A 209 18.32 4.50 25.26
C ASP A 209 17.62 5.56 24.39
N PHE A 210 16.32 5.67 24.56
CA PHE A 210 15.48 6.61 23.80
C PHE A 210 15.82 8.08 24.07
N SER A 211 16.49 8.41 25.18
CA SER A 211 16.88 9.78 25.50
C SER A 211 17.91 10.37 24.53
N LYS A 212 18.66 9.50 23.84
CA LYS A 212 19.63 9.87 22.81
C LYS A 212 19.03 9.95 21.39
N LEU A 213 17.75 9.64 21.23
CA LEU A 213 17.09 9.56 19.94
C LEU A 213 16.16 10.75 19.71
N GLN A 214 15.97 11.13 18.46
CA GLN A 214 14.99 12.14 18.11
C GLN A 214 13.59 11.49 18.02
N GLU A 215 12.69 11.91 18.89
CA GLU A 215 11.29 11.45 18.86
C GLU A 215 10.57 11.98 17.63
N GLN A 216 9.80 11.11 16.96
CA GLN A 216 8.91 11.44 15.85
C GLN A 216 7.48 11.05 16.21
N LYS A 217 6.69 12.03 16.65
CA LYS A 217 5.27 11.87 16.98
C LYS A 217 4.39 11.76 15.75
N GLY A 218 3.19 11.22 15.92
CA GLY A 218 2.12 11.31 14.95
C GLY A 218 1.58 12.73 14.80
N ASP A 219 0.70 12.93 13.81
CA ASP A 219 0.02 14.20 13.62
C ASP A 219 -1.01 14.41 14.75
N ASP A 220 -1.05 15.58 15.39
CA ASP A 220 -1.91 15.87 16.54
C ASP A 220 -3.42 15.76 16.18
N GLU A 221 -3.78 16.16 14.97
CA GLU A 221 -5.14 16.07 14.44
C GLU A 221 -5.54 14.61 14.10
N GLY A 222 -4.54 13.71 14.05
CA GLY A 222 -4.74 12.34 13.62
C GLY A 222 -5.08 12.20 12.14
N GLY A 223 -5.79 11.12 11.81
CA GLY A 223 -6.25 10.82 10.47
C GLY A 223 -6.64 9.37 10.33
N GLN A 224 -7.20 9.01 9.19
CA GLN A 224 -7.62 7.65 8.88
C GLN A 224 -7.47 7.33 7.41
N PHE A 225 -7.47 6.05 7.06
CA PHE A 225 -7.42 5.58 5.68
C PHE A 225 -8.80 5.31 5.10
N SER A 226 -9.67 4.63 5.85
CA SER A 226 -10.99 4.28 5.34
C SER A 226 -11.91 5.50 5.27
N PHE A 227 -12.75 5.50 4.23
CA PHE A 227 -13.86 6.46 4.14
C PHE A 227 -15.05 6.08 5.05
N LEU A 228 -14.99 4.97 5.77
CA LEU A 228 -16.07 4.48 6.64
C LEU A 228 -15.87 4.73 8.14
N THR A 229 -14.64 4.70 8.61
CA THR A 229 -14.33 4.77 10.04
C THR A 229 -14.37 6.21 10.53
N HIS A 230 -15.47 6.62 11.14
CA HIS A 230 -15.67 7.99 11.64
C HIS A 230 -15.35 8.17 13.11
N ASP A 231 -15.43 7.11 13.91
CA ASP A 231 -15.32 7.17 15.38
C ASP A 231 -13.92 6.79 15.89
N HIS A 232 -13.00 6.48 15.00
CA HIS A 232 -11.65 6.10 15.39
C HIS A 232 -10.79 7.34 15.59
N LYS A 233 -10.62 7.76 16.84
CA LYS A 233 -9.50 8.66 17.16
C LYS A 233 -8.21 7.87 17.02
N PRO A 234 -7.26 8.31 16.17
CA PRO A 234 -5.97 7.66 16.05
C PRO A 234 -5.33 7.59 17.42
N ARG A 235 -4.94 6.41 17.83
CA ARG A 235 -4.08 6.26 18.98
C ARG A 235 -2.68 6.68 18.56
N ASN A 236 -2.27 7.90 18.88
CA ASN A 236 -0.87 8.31 18.76
C ASN A 236 -0.09 7.94 20.03
N ASP A 237 -0.29 6.73 20.53
CA ASP A 237 0.18 6.29 21.86
C ASP A 237 1.67 5.94 21.88
N LYS A 238 2.27 5.65 20.71
CA LYS A 238 3.70 5.36 20.60
C LYS A 238 4.34 6.14 19.46
N SER A 239 5.49 6.71 19.75
CA SER A 239 6.30 7.42 18.77
C SER A 239 7.26 6.48 18.02
N CYS A 240 7.62 6.86 16.80
CA CYS A 240 8.84 6.39 16.16
C CYS A 240 10.01 7.25 16.62
N TYR A 241 11.24 6.74 16.44
CA TYR A 241 12.44 7.47 16.81
C TYR A 241 13.43 7.47 15.66
N ILE A 242 14.22 8.55 15.57
CA ILE A 242 15.23 8.74 14.54
C ILE A 242 16.61 8.69 15.16
N THR A 243 17.52 7.96 14.50
CA THR A 243 18.96 7.95 14.77
C THR A 243 19.72 7.88 13.45
N TYR A 244 21.04 7.84 13.52
CA TYR A 244 21.90 7.87 12.35
C TYR A 244 23.08 6.92 12.49
N THR A 245 23.54 6.34 11.39
CA THR A 245 24.87 5.73 11.31
C THR A 245 25.94 6.83 11.31
N HIS A 246 27.21 6.43 11.49
CA HIS A 246 28.39 7.28 11.38
C HIS A 246 29.58 6.45 10.84
N PRO A 247 30.74 7.04 10.52
CA PRO A 247 31.85 6.35 9.85
C PRO A 247 32.33 5.07 10.55
N ASP A 248 32.37 5.04 11.90
CA ASP A 248 32.80 3.83 12.60
C ASP A 248 31.81 2.67 12.43
N VAL A 249 30.49 2.98 12.32
CA VAL A 249 29.46 1.98 11.99
C VAL A 249 29.72 1.42 10.59
N HIS A 250 30.04 2.31 9.62
CA HIS A 250 30.33 1.92 8.24
C HIS A 250 31.57 1.02 8.19
N SER A 251 32.65 1.40 8.86
CA SER A 251 33.91 0.62 8.92
C SER A 251 33.68 -0.78 9.48
N VAL A 252 32.82 -0.93 10.51
CA VAL A 252 32.48 -2.27 11.04
C VAL A 252 31.67 -3.07 10.04
N LEU A 253 30.70 -2.47 9.34
CA LEU A 253 29.91 -3.17 8.32
C LEU A 253 30.77 -3.65 7.15
N GLU A 254 31.76 -2.85 6.71
CA GLU A 254 32.69 -3.20 5.64
C GLU A 254 33.51 -4.45 5.95
N THR A 255 33.82 -4.71 7.23
CA THR A 255 34.52 -5.93 7.63
C THR A 255 33.78 -7.22 7.24
N GLY A 256 32.46 -7.13 7.10
CA GLY A 256 31.59 -8.24 6.73
C GLY A 256 31.40 -8.45 5.22
N PHE A 257 31.86 -7.56 4.35
CA PHE A 257 31.59 -7.61 2.90
C PHE A 257 32.12 -8.89 2.23
N LYS A 258 33.24 -9.41 2.69
CA LYS A 258 33.80 -10.68 2.19
C LYS A 258 32.93 -11.92 2.53
N GLU A 259 31.99 -11.75 3.44
CA GLU A 259 31.02 -12.79 3.82
C GLU A 259 29.58 -12.40 3.45
N SER A 260 29.39 -11.27 2.76
CA SER A 260 28.08 -10.83 2.27
C SER A 260 27.64 -11.70 1.10
N PRO A 261 26.45 -12.30 1.17
CA PRO A 261 25.92 -13.09 0.04
C PRO A 261 25.66 -12.23 -1.20
N LEU A 262 25.54 -10.91 -1.05
CA LEU A 262 25.38 -9.95 -2.15
C LEU A 262 26.69 -9.75 -2.92
N TYR A 263 27.81 -9.58 -2.21
CA TYR A 263 29.10 -9.26 -2.85
C TYR A 263 29.92 -10.50 -3.22
N THR A 264 29.53 -11.66 -2.74
CA THR A 264 30.17 -12.94 -3.08
C THR A 264 29.49 -13.67 -4.25
N GLY A 265 28.45 -13.08 -4.86
CA GLY A 265 27.71 -13.69 -5.97
C GLY A 265 26.85 -14.90 -5.57
N ILE A 266 26.60 -15.09 -4.28
CA ILE A 266 25.76 -16.19 -3.77
C ILE A 266 24.27 -15.91 -4.05
N ILE A 267 23.86 -14.65 -3.96
CA ILE A 267 22.53 -14.17 -4.34
C ILE A 267 22.62 -13.71 -5.80
N GLU A 268 21.79 -14.31 -6.65
CA GLU A 268 21.65 -13.95 -8.06
C GLU A 268 20.52 -12.92 -8.27
N GLY A 269 19.55 -12.89 -7.35
CA GLY A 269 18.37 -12.05 -7.42
C GLY A 269 18.67 -10.55 -7.29
N ILE A 270 18.01 -9.74 -8.12
CA ILE A 270 18.13 -8.28 -8.12
C ILE A 270 17.37 -7.71 -6.92
N GLY A 271 18.03 -6.83 -6.17
CA GLY A 271 17.46 -6.15 -5.01
C GLY A 271 16.75 -4.83 -5.35
N PRO A 272 15.86 -4.35 -4.45
CA PRO A 272 15.12 -3.11 -4.69
C PRO A 272 16.03 -1.87 -4.56
N ARG A 273 16.03 -1.02 -5.58
CA ARG A 273 16.79 0.25 -5.62
C ARG A 273 16.40 1.23 -4.51
N TYR A 274 15.12 1.25 -4.14
CA TYR A 274 14.57 2.25 -3.20
C TYR A 274 14.46 1.75 -1.75
N CYS A 275 14.87 0.51 -1.48
CA CYS A 275 15.05 -0.04 -0.14
C CYS A 275 16.34 -0.85 -0.10
N PRO A 276 17.49 -0.22 -0.40
CA PRO A 276 18.77 -0.92 -0.42
C PRO A 276 19.12 -1.40 0.99
N SER A 277 19.90 -2.45 1.05
CA SER A 277 20.51 -2.87 2.31
C SER A 277 21.45 -1.78 2.83
N ILE A 278 21.83 -1.84 4.10
CA ILE A 278 22.79 -0.87 4.65
C ILE A 278 24.13 -1.00 3.95
N GLU A 279 24.52 -2.22 3.55
CA GLU A 279 25.72 -2.49 2.75
C GLU A 279 25.69 -1.74 1.41
N ASP A 280 24.56 -1.83 0.68
CA ASP A 280 24.39 -1.14 -0.60
C ASP A 280 24.44 0.38 -0.43
N LYS A 281 23.89 0.91 0.68
CA LYS A 281 23.94 2.36 0.96
C LYS A 281 25.36 2.86 1.17
N ILE A 282 26.18 2.12 1.91
CA ILE A 282 27.57 2.49 2.19
C ILE A 282 28.39 2.50 0.92
N VAL A 283 28.19 1.53 0.03
CA VAL A 283 28.90 1.46 -1.25
C VAL A 283 28.40 2.51 -2.24
N THR A 284 27.09 2.62 -2.41
CA THR A 284 26.49 3.51 -3.42
C THR A 284 26.60 4.99 -3.05
N PHE A 285 26.59 5.30 -1.76
CA PHE A 285 26.66 6.67 -1.22
C PHE A 285 27.86 6.82 -0.29
N ALA A 286 29.04 6.41 -0.74
CA ALA A 286 30.29 6.43 0.01
C ALA A 286 30.73 7.85 0.44
N ASP A 287 30.19 8.87 -0.21
CA ASP A 287 30.38 10.29 0.11
C ASP A 287 29.58 10.76 1.35
N LYS A 288 28.67 9.92 1.87
CA LYS A 288 27.83 10.26 3.01
C LYS A 288 28.35 9.65 4.31
N ASP A 289 28.69 10.49 5.26
CA ASP A 289 29.14 10.09 6.59
C ASP A 289 28.04 9.48 7.46
N LYS A 290 26.75 9.67 7.11
CA LYS A 290 25.61 9.19 7.91
C LYS A 290 24.42 8.80 7.06
N HIS A 291 23.71 7.76 7.49
CA HIS A 291 22.42 7.33 6.98
C HIS A 291 21.36 7.38 8.08
N GLN A 292 20.19 7.93 7.74
CA GLN A 292 19.07 8.03 8.66
C GLN A 292 18.45 6.65 8.89
N LEU A 293 18.12 6.37 10.16
CA LEU A 293 17.47 5.16 10.62
C LEU A 293 16.22 5.54 11.42
N PHE A 294 15.17 4.72 11.30
CA PHE A 294 13.95 4.88 12.09
C PHE A 294 13.74 3.65 12.96
N LEU A 295 13.50 3.86 14.25
CA LEU A 295 13.05 2.81 15.15
C LEU A 295 11.52 2.88 15.22
N GLU A 296 10.89 1.83 14.73
CA GLU A 296 9.44 1.73 14.58
C GLU A 296 8.91 0.65 15.53
N PRO A 297 7.96 0.97 16.46
CA PRO A 297 7.39 -0.04 17.35
C PRO A 297 6.57 -1.06 16.53
N GLU A 298 6.71 -2.35 16.85
CA GLU A 298 5.97 -3.43 16.16
C GLU A 298 4.58 -3.69 16.77
N GLY A 299 4.24 -3.06 17.90
CA GLY A 299 2.93 -3.22 18.53
C GLY A 299 2.80 -2.48 19.85
N PHE A 300 1.57 -2.50 20.39
CA PHE A 300 1.28 -1.89 21.70
C PHE A 300 1.85 -2.71 22.86
N GLU A 301 1.66 -4.03 22.81
CA GLU A 301 1.97 -4.96 23.91
C GLU A 301 3.31 -5.68 23.71
N THR A 302 4.19 -5.16 22.82
CA THR A 302 5.52 -5.72 22.59
C THR A 302 6.61 -4.69 22.77
N ASN A 303 7.80 -5.16 23.20
CA ASN A 303 9.03 -4.37 23.21
C ASN A 303 9.85 -4.53 21.93
N GLU A 304 9.28 -5.14 20.88
CA GLU A 304 9.96 -5.35 19.60
C GLU A 304 9.95 -4.06 18.79
N TYR A 305 11.13 -3.65 18.31
CA TYR A 305 11.32 -2.50 17.43
C TYR A 305 11.94 -2.94 16.11
N TYR A 306 11.38 -2.44 15.02
CA TYR A 306 11.91 -2.54 13.68
C TYR A 306 12.88 -1.38 13.43
N ILE A 307 14.09 -1.65 12.95
CA ILE A 307 15.06 -0.60 12.59
C ILE A 307 15.04 -0.36 11.08
N ASN A 308 14.17 0.53 10.64
CA ASN A 308 14.04 0.88 9.22
C ASN A 308 15.30 1.58 8.71
N GLY A 309 15.78 1.15 7.55
CA GLY A 309 16.98 1.69 6.93
C GLY A 309 18.27 0.91 7.21
N PHE A 310 18.21 -0.12 8.09
CA PHE A 310 19.34 -0.99 8.45
C PHE A 310 19.11 -2.46 8.03
N SER A 311 18.44 -2.68 6.89
CA SER A 311 18.33 -4.03 6.33
C SER A 311 19.72 -4.56 6.00
N SER A 312 20.04 -5.79 6.39
CA SER A 312 21.37 -6.37 6.22
C SER A 312 21.31 -7.88 6.08
N SER A 313 22.21 -8.43 5.27
CA SER A 313 22.46 -9.85 5.17
C SER A 313 23.84 -10.26 5.67
N LEU A 314 24.57 -9.34 6.27
CA LEU A 314 25.90 -9.57 6.86
C LEU A 314 25.85 -10.61 8.01
N PRO A 315 26.98 -11.22 8.37
CA PRO A 315 27.06 -12.11 9.53
C PRO A 315 26.51 -11.46 10.79
N LEU A 316 25.84 -12.23 11.65
CA LEU A 316 25.20 -11.75 12.88
C LEU A 316 26.12 -10.93 13.78
N ASN A 317 27.38 -11.39 13.96
CA ASN A 317 28.37 -10.70 14.77
C ASN A 317 28.72 -9.30 14.24
N VAL A 318 28.75 -9.14 12.91
CA VAL A 318 28.98 -7.84 12.24
C VAL A 318 27.76 -6.93 12.46
N GLN A 319 26.53 -7.46 12.20
CA GLN A 319 25.30 -6.70 12.43
C GLN A 319 25.24 -6.18 13.87
N LEU A 320 25.50 -7.04 14.87
CA LEU A 320 25.41 -6.67 16.29
C LEU A 320 26.50 -5.66 16.71
N LYS A 321 27.74 -5.83 16.22
CA LYS A 321 28.82 -4.87 16.48
C LYS A 321 28.49 -3.50 15.89
N ALA A 322 28.01 -3.44 14.67
CA ALA A 322 27.62 -2.20 14.01
C ALA A 322 26.44 -1.51 14.72
N LEU A 323 25.40 -2.26 15.10
CA LEU A 323 24.26 -1.73 15.85
C LEU A 323 24.69 -1.08 17.17
N LYS A 324 25.62 -1.69 17.92
CA LYS A 324 26.09 -1.18 19.21
C LYS A 324 26.92 0.10 19.11
N LEU A 325 27.35 0.51 17.93
CA LEU A 325 28.02 1.78 17.73
C LEU A 325 27.02 2.93 17.45
N ILE A 326 25.76 2.61 17.13
CA ILE A 326 24.73 3.62 16.82
C ILE A 326 24.27 4.30 18.10
N PRO A 327 24.18 5.65 18.15
CA PRO A 327 23.68 6.38 19.29
C PRO A 327 22.31 5.86 19.79
N GLY A 328 22.22 5.58 21.10
CA GLY A 328 21.04 4.99 21.74
C GLY A 328 20.93 3.48 21.64
N LEU A 329 21.81 2.80 20.90
CA LEU A 329 21.81 1.34 20.72
C LEU A 329 23.04 0.64 21.34
N GLU A 330 23.83 1.32 22.15
CA GLU A 330 25.10 0.82 22.70
C GLU A 330 24.93 -0.49 23.48
N ASN A 331 23.80 -0.65 24.15
CA ASN A 331 23.47 -1.84 24.95
C ASN A 331 22.42 -2.74 24.26
N VAL A 332 22.15 -2.51 22.98
CA VAL A 332 21.05 -3.17 22.28
C VAL A 332 21.19 -4.70 22.29
N LYS A 333 20.08 -5.36 22.56
CA LYS A 333 19.85 -6.79 22.31
C LYS A 333 18.91 -6.94 21.13
N ILE A 334 19.03 -8.06 20.42
CA ILE A 334 18.17 -8.36 19.27
C ILE A 334 17.39 -9.64 19.52
N TYR A 335 16.14 -9.67 19.05
CA TYR A 335 15.30 -10.87 19.07
C TYR A 335 15.62 -11.79 17.90
N ARG A 336 15.98 -11.23 16.71
CA ARG A 336 16.39 -11.98 15.52
C ARG A 336 17.27 -11.11 14.62
N PRO A 337 18.18 -11.72 13.83
CA PRO A 337 19.03 -10.99 12.90
C PRO A 337 18.25 -10.43 11.72
N GLY A 338 18.83 -9.45 11.03
CA GLY A 338 18.48 -9.12 9.66
C GLY A 338 18.91 -10.24 8.70
N TYR A 339 18.18 -10.39 7.60
CA TYR A 339 18.48 -11.35 6.56
C TYR A 339 18.06 -10.85 5.19
N ALA A 340 18.72 -11.31 4.14
CA ALA A 340 18.20 -11.23 2.79
C ALA A 340 17.32 -12.44 2.49
N ILE A 341 16.31 -12.26 1.65
CA ILE A 341 15.53 -13.35 1.09
C ILE A 341 15.49 -13.22 -0.42
N GLU A 342 15.77 -14.34 -1.08
CA GLU A 342 15.69 -14.51 -2.52
C GLU A 342 14.55 -15.48 -2.85
N TYR A 343 13.79 -15.21 -3.91
CA TYR A 343 12.58 -15.95 -4.26
C TYR A 343 12.30 -15.84 -5.75
N ASP A 344 11.50 -16.77 -6.27
CA ASP A 344 11.06 -16.73 -7.66
C ASP A 344 10.00 -15.68 -7.89
N TYR A 345 10.11 -14.98 -9.02
CA TYR A 345 9.07 -14.09 -9.54
C TYR A 345 8.84 -14.38 -11.03
N TYR A 346 7.72 -13.94 -11.54
CA TYR A 346 7.37 -14.08 -12.95
C TYR A 346 7.31 -12.69 -13.58
N PRO A 347 8.09 -12.44 -14.66
CA PRO A 347 8.00 -11.18 -15.40
C PRO A 347 6.54 -10.85 -15.73
N PRO A 348 6.00 -9.70 -15.25
CA PRO A 348 4.57 -9.39 -15.35
C PRO A 348 4.09 -9.11 -16.78
N THR A 349 5.01 -8.96 -17.73
CA THR A 349 4.70 -8.91 -19.18
C THR A 349 4.04 -10.19 -19.70
N GLN A 350 4.09 -11.29 -18.94
CA GLN A 350 3.40 -12.54 -19.21
C GLN A 350 1.93 -12.55 -18.78
N LEU A 351 1.43 -11.42 -18.25
CA LEU A 351 0.06 -11.24 -17.81
C LEU A 351 -0.71 -10.30 -18.75
N ASN A 352 -2.03 -10.42 -18.74
CA ASN A 352 -2.95 -9.45 -19.28
C ASN A 352 -3.26 -8.34 -18.25
N HIS A 353 -3.85 -7.23 -18.65
CA HIS A 353 -4.26 -6.14 -17.73
C HIS A 353 -5.25 -6.58 -16.63
N THR A 354 -5.90 -7.74 -16.82
CA THR A 354 -6.74 -8.40 -15.81
C THR A 354 -5.93 -9.16 -14.75
N LEU A 355 -4.61 -9.25 -14.91
CA LEU A 355 -3.67 -10.10 -14.17
C LEU A 355 -3.85 -11.60 -14.43
N GLU A 356 -4.67 -11.99 -15.42
CA GLU A 356 -4.72 -13.35 -15.95
C GLU A 356 -3.44 -13.65 -16.75
N THR A 357 -2.91 -14.87 -16.62
CA THR A 357 -1.72 -15.28 -17.36
C THR A 357 -2.02 -15.50 -18.85
N LYS A 358 -1.04 -15.26 -19.72
CA LYS A 358 -1.16 -15.46 -21.18
C LYS A 358 -1.06 -16.93 -21.60
N TYR A 359 -0.44 -17.78 -20.76
CA TYR A 359 -0.14 -19.17 -21.11
C TYR A 359 -1.13 -20.18 -20.57
N ILE A 360 -1.72 -19.93 -19.39
CA ILE A 360 -2.71 -20.81 -18.77
C ILE A 360 -3.98 -20.01 -18.50
N ARG A 361 -5.07 -20.44 -19.13
CA ARG A 361 -6.38 -19.80 -18.96
C ARG A 361 -6.87 -19.96 -17.51
N ASN A 362 -7.57 -18.92 -17.01
CA ASN A 362 -8.19 -18.85 -15.70
C ASN A 362 -7.19 -18.88 -14.53
N LEU A 363 -5.89 -18.71 -14.78
CA LEU A 363 -4.83 -18.57 -13.79
C LEU A 363 -4.42 -17.10 -13.70
N TYR A 364 -4.41 -16.57 -12.48
CA TYR A 364 -4.09 -15.17 -12.17
C TYR A 364 -2.89 -15.11 -11.24
N PHE A 365 -2.06 -14.06 -11.39
CA PHE A 365 -0.97 -13.77 -10.47
C PHE A 365 -1.17 -12.40 -9.86
N ALA A 366 -0.95 -12.28 -8.53
CA ALA A 366 -1.07 -10.99 -7.84
C ALA A 366 -0.03 -10.85 -6.72
N GLY A 367 0.48 -9.64 -6.56
CA GLY A 367 1.40 -9.28 -5.50
C GLY A 367 2.85 -9.47 -5.88
N GLN A 368 3.67 -9.87 -4.91
CA GLN A 368 5.12 -9.87 -5.02
C GLN A 368 5.67 -10.84 -6.07
N ILE A 369 4.94 -11.90 -6.40
CA ILE A 369 5.32 -12.83 -7.48
C ILE A 369 5.36 -12.16 -8.86
N ASN A 370 4.76 -10.99 -9.02
CA ASN A 370 4.82 -10.15 -10.23
C ASN A 370 6.00 -9.15 -10.19
N GLY A 371 6.96 -9.35 -9.29
CA GLY A 371 8.13 -8.48 -9.16
C GLY A 371 7.86 -7.13 -8.47
N THR A 372 6.80 -7.00 -7.68
CA THR A 372 6.53 -5.79 -6.88
C THR A 372 7.04 -5.94 -5.45
N THR A 373 7.31 -4.80 -4.78
CA THR A 373 7.60 -4.74 -3.34
C THR A 373 6.71 -3.71 -2.67
N GLY A 374 5.86 -4.19 -1.74
CA GLY A 374 4.98 -3.37 -0.93
C GLY A 374 3.64 -4.05 -0.67
N TYR A 375 3.11 -3.83 0.52
CA TYR A 375 1.84 -4.39 0.96
C TYR A 375 0.68 -3.82 0.16
N GLU A 376 0.75 -2.53 -0.14
CA GLU A 376 -0.26 -1.76 -0.85
C GLU A 376 -0.34 -2.19 -2.32
N GLU A 377 0.81 -2.33 -2.98
CA GLU A 377 0.89 -2.86 -4.35
C GLU A 377 0.36 -4.28 -4.43
N ALA A 378 0.64 -5.10 -3.42
CA ALA A 378 0.13 -6.47 -3.35
C ALA A 378 -1.38 -6.49 -3.14
N GLY A 379 -1.92 -5.70 -2.20
CA GLY A 379 -3.36 -5.59 -1.96
C GLY A 379 -4.13 -5.12 -3.19
N ALA A 380 -3.60 -4.11 -3.89
CA ALA A 380 -4.20 -3.59 -5.14
C ALA A 380 -4.29 -4.65 -6.24
N GLN A 381 -3.19 -5.38 -6.48
CA GLN A 381 -3.18 -6.47 -7.46
C GLN A 381 -4.14 -7.59 -7.05
N GLY A 382 -4.16 -7.96 -5.76
CA GLY A 382 -5.06 -8.97 -5.23
C GLY A 382 -6.53 -8.60 -5.47
N LEU A 383 -6.92 -7.38 -5.12
CA LEU A 383 -8.27 -6.86 -5.36
C LEU A 383 -8.67 -6.96 -6.83
N MET A 384 -7.80 -6.49 -7.73
CA MET A 384 -8.07 -6.51 -9.18
C MET A 384 -8.14 -7.94 -9.75
N ALA A 385 -7.26 -8.85 -9.31
CA ALA A 385 -7.30 -10.25 -9.71
C ALA A 385 -8.58 -10.94 -9.20
N GLY A 386 -8.98 -10.68 -7.95
CA GLY A 386 -10.23 -11.18 -7.39
C GLY A 386 -11.44 -10.73 -8.20
N ILE A 387 -11.55 -9.44 -8.50
CA ILE A 387 -12.63 -8.87 -9.32
C ILE A 387 -12.67 -9.54 -10.70
N ASN A 388 -11.54 -9.54 -11.42
CA ASN A 388 -11.50 -10.02 -12.79
C ASN A 388 -11.69 -11.54 -12.90
N SER A 389 -11.29 -12.31 -11.91
CA SER A 389 -11.55 -13.76 -11.85
C SER A 389 -13.06 -14.06 -11.80
N VAL A 390 -13.82 -13.27 -11.05
CA VAL A 390 -15.28 -13.41 -10.95
C VAL A 390 -15.98 -12.93 -12.23
N LEU A 391 -15.58 -11.80 -12.79
CA LEU A 391 -16.13 -11.28 -14.04
C LEU A 391 -15.90 -12.29 -15.18
N LYS A 392 -14.72 -12.91 -15.24
CA LYS A 392 -14.41 -13.97 -16.21
C LYS A 392 -15.36 -15.16 -16.09
N ILE A 393 -15.64 -15.62 -14.88
CA ILE A 393 -16.58 -16.75 -14.62
C ILE A 393 -18.00 -16.37 -15.05
N ARG A 394 -18.40 -15.11 -14.93
CA ARG A 394 -19.71 -14.60 -15.31
C ARG A 394 -19.81 -14.21 -16.78
N GLU A 395 -18.72 -14.33 -17.54
CA GLU A 395 -18.62 -13.87 -18.93
C GLU A 395 -18.95 -12.37 -19.08
N GLU A 396 -18.65 -11.58 -18.05
CA GLU A 396 -18.83 -10.13 -18.02
C GLU A 396 -17.56 -9.41 -18.52
N PRO A 397 -17.67 -8.17 -19.00
CA PRO A 397 -16.52 -7.37 -19.42
C PRO A 397 -15.48 -7.23 -18.31
N ALA A 398 -14.20 -7.30 -18.67
CA ALA A 398 -13.09 -7.13 -17.73
C ALA A 398 -13.10 -5.74 -17.07
N PHE A 399 -12.76 -5.68 -15.80
CA PHE A 399 -12.59 -4.44 -15.05
C PHE A 399 -11.13 -4.00 -15.10
N ILE A 400 -10.85 -2.95 -15.83
CA ILE A 400 -9.51 -2.38 -16.01
C ILE A 400 -9.56 -0.90 -15.64
N LEU A 401 -8.65 -0.47 -14.77
CA LEU A 401 -8.48 0.93 -14.41
C LEU A 401 -7.37 1.55 -15.27
N ASN A 402 -7.66 2.69 -15.86
CA ASN A 402 -6.70 3.44 -16.66
C ASN A 402 -5.75 4.27 -15.77
N ARG A 403 -4.64 4.71 -16.33
CA ARG A 403 -3.61 5.52 -15.66
C ARG A 403 -4.11 6.87 -15.16
N ASP A 404 -5.15 7.43 -15.76
CA ASP A 404 -5.80 8.67 -15.35
C ASP A 404 -6.95 8.47 -14.34
N GLN A 405 -7.32 7.23 -14.06
CA GLN A 405 -8.40 6.88 -13.12
C GLN A 405 -7.90 6.49 -11.74
N ALA A 406 -6.74 5.81 -11.66
CA ALA A 406 -6.24 5.31 -10.38
C ALA A 406 -4.73 5.05 -10.41
N TYR A 407 -4.06 5.17 -9.24
CA TYR A 407 -2.71 4.63 -9.03
C TYR A 407 -2.66 3.12 -9.23
N ILE A 408 -3.74 2.40 -8.92
CA ILE A 408 -3.89 0.97 -9.24
C ILE A 408 -3.78 0.75 -10.75
N GLY A 409 -4.39 1.62 -11.57
CA GLY A 409 -4.25 1.58 -13.02
C GLY A 409 -2.81 1.83 -13.48
N VAL A 410 -2.14 2.85 -12.91
CA VAL A 410 -0.71 3.13 -13.19
C VAL A 410 0.16 1.92 -12.82
N LEU A 411 -0.06 1.30 -11.66
CA LEU A 411 0.67 0.13 -11.19
C LEU A 411 0.56 -1.04 -12.19
N ILE A 412 -0.65 -1.42 -12.55
CA ILE A 412 -0.87 -2.58 -13.41
C ILE A 412 -0.36 -2.30 -14.83
N ASP A 413 -0.62 -1.13 -15.36
CA ASP A 413 -0.13 -0.76 -16.69
C ASP A 413 1.39 -0.75 -16.77
N ASP A 414 2.11 -0.16 -15.78
CA ASP A 414 3.56 -0.21 -15.72
C ASP A 414 4.09 -1.65 -15.70
N LEU A 415 3.48 -2.54 -14.89
CA LEU A 415 3.90 -3.93 -14.78
C LEU A 415 3.74 -4.68 -16.12
N ILE A 416 2.58 -4.55 -16.75
CA ILE A 416 2.23 -5.32 -17.95
C ILE A 416 2.96 -4.82 -19.20
N THR A 417 3.13 -3.50 -19.33
CA THR A 417 3.67 -2.88 -20.55
C THR A 417 5.18 -2.68 -20.51
N LYS A 418 5.72 -2.29 -19.35
CA LYS A 418 7.15 -2.00 -19.18
C LYS A 418 7.93 -3.18 -18.60
N GLY A 419 7.24 -4.10 -17.91
CA GLY A 419 7.92 -5.13 -17.13
C GLY A 419 8.65 -4.57 -15.91
N VAL A 420 9.54 -5.40 -15.34
CA VAL A 420 10.33 -5.04 -14.16
C VAL A 420 11.76 -5.57 -14.31
N ASP A 421 12.74 -4.67 -14.26
CA ASP A 421 14.17 -5.01 -14.23
C ASP A 421 14.68 -5.12 -12.78
N GLU A 422 13.98 -4.50 -11.84
CA GLU A 422 14.22 -4.51 -10.39
C GLU A 422 12.87 -4.55 -9.66
N PRO A 423 12.82 -4.93 -8.37
CA PRO A 423 11.56 -4.95 -7.63
C PRO A 423 10.81 -3.62 -7.74
N TYR A 424 9.65 -3.65 -8.40
CA TYR A 424 8.82 -2.47 -8.66
C TYR A 424 8.28 -1.88 -7.35
N ARG A 425 8.33 -0.55 -7.25
CA ARG A 425 7.72 0.21 -6.18
C ARG A 425 6.98 1.43 -6.75
N MET A 426 5.79 1.70 -6.22
CA MET A 426 5.00 2.87 -6.62
C MET A 426 5.57 4.15 -6.01
N PHE A 427 5.63 5.19 -6.84
CA PHE A 427 5.96 6.57 -6.49
C PHE A 427 5.02 7.55 -7.18
N THR A 428 4.86 8.73 -6.60
CA THR A 428 4.04 9.80 -7.22
C THR A 428 4.56 10.25 -8.58
N SER A 429 5.87 10.09 -8.83
CA SER A 429 6.48 10.41 -10.13
C SER A 429 6.10 9.47 -11.27
N ARG A 430 5.54 8.28 -10.95
CA ARG A 430 5.05 7.34 -11.98
C ARG A 430 3.68 7.71 -12.53
N ALA A 431 2.92 8.52 -11.79
CA ALA A 431 1.60 8.98 -12.21
C ALA A 431 1.70 10.34 -12.91
N GLU A 432 1.37 10.37 -14.19
CA GLU A 432 1.33 11.58 -15.02
C GLU A 432 0.24 12.54 -14.52
N TYR A 433 -0.92 12.00 -14.18
CA TYR A 433 -2.13 12.75 -13.79
C TYR A 433 -2.32 12.84 -12.27
N ARG A 434 -1.23 12.97 -11.49
CA ARG A 434 -1.29 12.87 -10.01
C ARG A 434 -2.21 13.87 -9.33
N ILE A 435 -2.50 15.04 -9.94
CA ILE A 435 -3.48 16.00 -9.40
C ILE A 435 -4.92 15.48 -9.50
N LEU A 436 -5.19 14.59 -10.46
CA LEU A 436 -6.47 13.91 -10.58
C LEU A 436 -6.58 12.73 -9.61
N LEU A 437 -5.44 12.10 -9.26
CA LEU A 437 -5.34 10.85 -8.49
C LEU A 437 -5.02 11.09 -7.00
N ARG A 438 -5.59 12.15 -6.40
CA ARG A 438 -5.32 12.48 -5.00
C ARG A 438 -5.92 11.45 -4.04
N GLN A 439 -5.33 11.36 -2.85
CA GLN A 439 -5.83 10.47 -1.80
C GLN A 439 -7.23 10.90 -1.29
N ASP A 440 -7.54 12.20 -1.28
CA ASP A 440 -8.78 12.78 -0.77
C ASP A 440 -9.99 12.53 -1.67
N ASN A 441 -9.77 12.21 -2.95
CA ASN A 441 -10.84 12.01 -3.94
C ASN A 441 -10.96 10.57 -4.45
N ALA A 442 -10.27 9.60 -3.84
CA ALA A 442 -10.32 8.22 -4.30
C ALA A 442 -11.75 7.65 -4.27
N ASP A 443 -12.54 7.98 -3.26
CA ASP A 443 -13.94 7.59 -3.16
C ASP A 443 -14.79 8.19 -4.29
N ILE A 444 -14.58 9.46 -4.64
CA ILE A 444 -15.29 10.15 -5.71
C ILE A 444 -15.02 9.48 -7.07
N ARG A 445 -13.79 8.99 -7.28
CA ARG A 445 -13.39 8.33 -8.54
C ARG A 445 -13.84 6.89 -8.65
N LEU A 446 -13.87 6.13 -7.54
CA LEU A 446 -13.89 4.67 -7.59
C LEU A 446 -15.06 4.02 -6.85
N THR A 447 -15.69 4.68 -5.86
CA THR A 447 -16.74 4.03 -5.04
C THR A 447 -17.99 3.66 -5.84
N GLU A 448 -18.38 4.47 -6.84
CA GLU A 448 -19.48 4.10 -7.73
C GLU A 448 -19.13 2.85 -8.56
N LEU A 449 -17.88 2.71 -9.01
CA LEU A 449 -17.43 1.52 -9.72
C LEU A 449 -17.48 0.29 -8.81
N GLY A 450 -16.99 0.41 -7.57
CA GLY A 450 -17.07 -0.65 -6.57
C GLY A 450 -18.51 -1.05 -6.25
N HIS A 451 -19.43 -0.09 -6.22
CA HIS A 451 -20.85 -0.36 -6.02
C HIS A 451 -21.47 -1.14 -7.18
N ARG A 452 -21.17 -0.77 -8.41
CA ARG A 452 -21.62 -1.50 -9.61
C ARG A 452 -21.09 -2.94 -9.68
N LEU A 453 -19.89 -3.19 -9.15
CA LEU A 453 -19.28 -4.50 -9.02
C LEU A 453 -19.89 -5.35 -7.88
N GLY A 454 -20.70 -4.74 -7.00
CA GLY A 454 -21.27 -5.41 -5.82
C GLY A 454 -20.34 -5.47 -4.61
N LEU A 455 -19.18 -4.80 -4.66
CA LEU A 455 -18.20 -4.75 -3.55
C LEU A 455 -18.53 -3.68 -2.51
N VAL A 456 -19.11 -2.57 -2.95
CA VAL A 456 -19.48 -1.45 -2.09
C VAL A 456 -20.97 -1.52 -1.78
N PRO A 457 -21.37 -1.69 -0.50
CA PRO A 457 -22.78 -1.74 -0.11
C PRO A 457 -23.47 -0.37 -0.24
N GLN A 458 -24.80 -0.39 -0.33
CA GLN A 458 -25.64 0.81 -0.58
C GLN A 458 -25.36 1.94 0.39
N HIS A 459 -25.27 1.64 1.69
CA HIS A 459 -25.04 2.67 2.72
C HIS A 459 -23.74 3.46 2.48
N ARG A 460 -22.68 2.80 2.03
CA ARG A 460 -21.39 3.43 1.70
C ARG A 460 -21.49 4.31 0.45
N PHE A 461 -22.25 3.86 -0.54
CA PHE A 461 -22.53 4.65 -1.73
C PHE A 461 -23.37 5.90 -1.40
N ASP A 462 -24.30 5.80 -0.46
CA ASP A 462 -25.09 6.95 0.01
C ASP A 462 -24.21 7.95 0.78
N LEU A 463 -23.23 7.50 1.60
CA LEU A 463 -22.24 8.37 2.22
C LEU A 463 -21.41 9.16 1.18
N LEU A 464 -21.07 8.55 0.05
CA LEU A 464 -20.40 9.26 -1.05
C LEU A 464 -21.29 10.34 -1.65
N LYS A 465 -22.56 10.03 -1.92
CA LYS A 465 -23.52 11.02 -2.46
C LYS A 465 -23.69 12.21 -1.52
N ASP A 466 -23.79 11.94 -0.22
CA ASP A 466 -23.86 13.00 0.80
C ASP A 466 -22.58 13.85 0.83
N LYS A 467 -21.40 13.23 0.78
CA LYS A 467 -20.11 13.95 0.69
C LYS A 467 -20.10 14.90 -0.52
N ILE A 468 -20.50 14.42 -1.69
CA ILE A 468 -20.52 15.23 -2.92
C ILE A 468 -21.51 16.37 -2.77
N ARG A 469 -22.72 16.11 -2.31
CA ARG A 469 -23.77 17.12 -2.10
C ARG A 469 -23.31 18.24 -1.15
N TYR A 470 -22.85 17.90 0.05
CA TYR A 470 -22.41 18.89 1.03
C TYR A 470 -21.18 19.68 0.59
N ARG A 471 -20.24 19.02 -0.12
CA ARG A 471 -19.09 19.68 -0.72
C ARG A 471 -19.52 20.72 -1.75
N ASP A 472 -20.44 20.36 -2.64
CA ASP A 472 -20.89 21.24 -3.72
C ASP A 472 -21.75 22.40 -3.17
N GLU A 473 -22.60 22.15 -2.16
CA GLU A 473 -23.31 23.18 -1.41
C GLU A 473 -22.33 24.18 -0.77
N LEU A 474 -21.26 23.69 -0.16
CA LEU A 474 -20.22 24.54 0.45
C LEU A 474 -19.47 25.38 -0.59
N ILE A 475 -19.11 24.80 -1.72
CA ILE A 475 -18.46 25.52 -2.83
C ILE A 475 -19.38 26.60 -3.39
N GLU A 476 -20.66 26.29 -3.60
CA GLU A 476 -21.64 27.25 -4.12
C GLU A 476 -21.87 28.41 -3.13
N PHE A 477 -21.96 28.13 -1.82
CA PHE A 477 -22.00 29.15 -0.80
C PHE A 477 -20.78 30.09 -0.88
N ILE A 478 -19.57 29.53 -0.95
CA ILE A 478 -18.32 30.30 -1.03
C ILE A 478 -18.25 31.16 -2.29
N LYS A 479 -18.78 30.69 -3.41
CA LYS A 479 -18.86 31.45 -4.67
C LYS A 479 -19.85 32.64 -4.58
N THR A 480 -20.96 32.44 -3.92
CA THR A 480 -22.07 33.40 -3.92
C THR A 480 -22.02 34.39 -2.75
N TYR A 481 -21.55 33.96 -1.59
CA TYR A 481 -21.45 34.80 -0.40
C TYR A 481 -20.38 35.89 -0.53
N SER A 482 -20.65 37.07 0.03
CA SER A 482 -19.72 38.20 0.02
C SER A 482 -19.45 38.69 1.42
N VAL A 483 -18.18 38.85 1.79
CA VAL A 483 -17.72 39.37 3.08
C VAL A 483 -17.37 40.86 3.03
N SER A 484 -17.62 41.56 4.13
CA SER A 484 -17.27 42.97 4.31
C SER A 484 -15.90 43.12 5.00
N PRO A 485 -15.21 44.27 4.83
CA PRO A 485 -13.94 44.53 5.51
C PRO A 485 -14.01 44.37 7.05
N PRO A 486 -15.04 44.90 7.77
CA PRO A 486 -15.10 44.70 9.21
C PRO A 486 -15.22 43.24 9.66
N GLU A 487 -15.92 42.42 8.88
CA GLU A 487 -16.15 40.99 9.16
C GLU A 487 -14.88 40.17 9.07
N ILE A 488 -14.00 40.43 8.08
CA ILE A 488 -12.91 39.52 7.74
C ILE A 488 -11.49 40.09 7.96
N ASN A 489 -11.32 41.42 7.99
CA ASN A 489 -9.97 42.02 8.10
C ASN A 489 -9.23 41.65 9.39
N PRO A 490 -9.88 41.48 10.57
CA PRO A 490 -9.16 41.00 11.75
C PRO A 490 -8.49 39.63 11.54
N PHE A 491 -9.18 38.72 10.83
CA PHE A 491 -8.61 37.43 10.46
C PHE A 491 -7.49 37.57 9.43
N LEU A 492 -7.70 38.35 8.36
CA LEU A 492 -6.71 38.53 7.30
C LEU A 492 -5.40 39.10 7.83
N GLN A 493 -5.46 40.10 8.71
CA GLN A 493 -4.27 40.69 9.35
C GLN A 493 -3.52 39.64 10.18
N LYS A 494 -4.24 38.82 10.97
CA LYS A 494 -3.65 37.75 11.78
C LYS A 494 -3.03 36.65 10.90
N ALA A 495 -3.61 36.39 9.74
CA ALA A 495 -3.13 35.42 8.77
C ALA A 495 -1.97 35.95 7.89
N GLY A 496 -1.53 37.20 8.05
CA GLY A 496 -0.52 37.82 7.22
C GLY A 496 -0.99 38.15 5.80
N SER A 497 -2.31 38.21 5.59
CA SER A 497 -2.93 38.49 4.28
C SER A 497 -3.38 39.94 4.17
N SER A 498 -3.38 40.51 2.96
CA SER A 498 -3.78 41.89 2.70
C SER A 498 -5.23 42.14 3.08
N PRO A 499 -5.54 43.20 3.86
CA PRO A 499 -6.91 43.53 4.26
C PRO A 499 -7.76 43.98 3.06
N LEU A 500 -9.06 43.75 3.16
CA LEU A 500 -10.02 44.22 2.17
C LEU A 500 -10.29 45.72 2.33
N LYS A 501 -10.43 46.43 1.21
CA LYS A 501 -10.88 47.83 1.17
C LYS A 501 -12.39 47.98 0.92
N GLN A 502 -12.98 46.95 0.32
CA GLN A 502 -14.41 46.91 -0.04
C GLN A 502 -14.94 45.47 0.04
N LYS A 503 -16.24 45.31 0.00
CA LYS A 503 -16.93 44.00 -0.01
C LYS A 503 -16.43 43.15 -1.17
N ARG A 504 -16.10 41.87 -0.91
CA ARG A 504 -15.58 40.90 -1.89
C ARG A 504 -16.29 39.56 -1.74
N LYS A 505 -16.28 38.76 -2.80
CA LYS A 505 -16.72 37.37 -2.74
C LYS A 505 -15.81 36.56 -1.81
N LEU A 506 -16.41 35.67 -1.04
CA LEU A 506 -15.65 34.78 -0.14
C LEU A 506 -14.67 33.88 -0.93
N MET A 507 -15.03 33.53 -2.16
CA MET A 507 -14.17 32.81 -3.11
C MET A 507 -12.80 33.49 -3.30
N ASP A 508 -12.79 34.83 -3.50
CA ASP A 508 -11.55 35.59 -3.70
C ASP A 508 -10.64 35.56 -2.46
N ILE A 509 -11.21 35.28 -1.29
CA ILE A 509 -10.48 35.19 -0.03
C ILE A 509 -9.95 33.77 0.16
N VAL A 510 -10.77 32.75 -0.07
CA VAL A 510 -10.36 31.34 0.06
C VAL A 510 -9.26 30.96 -0.95
N LEU A 511 -9.23 31.60 -2.11
CA LEU A 511 -8.14 31.41 -3.11
C LEU A 511 -6.76 31.86 -2.61
N ARG A 512 -6.66 32.67 -1.54
CA ARG A 512 -5.36 33.11 -1.02
C ARG A 512 -4.64 31.97 -0.31
N PRO A 513 -3.33 31.79 -0.53
CA PRO A 513 -2.55 30.67 0.03
C PRO A 513 -2.63 30.54 1.55
N GLU A 514 -2.60 31.66 2.27
CA GLU A 514 -2.59 31.73 3.73
C GLU A 514 -3.96 31.53 4.39
N VAL A 515 -5.03 31.51 3.59
CA VAL A 515 -6.41 31.34 4.06
C VAL A 515 -6.86 29.88 3.90
N SER A 516 -7.45 29.30 4.94
CA SER A 516 -8.16 28.02 4.85
C SER A 516 -9.60 28.15 5.28
N ILE A 517 -10.49 27.32 4.73
CA ILE A 517 -11.91 27.31 5.08
C ILE A 517 -12.08 27.04 6.57
N ASN A 518 -11.33 26.12 7.15
CA ASN A 518 -11.38 25.79 8.57
C ASN A 518 -10.99 26.96 9.49
N LYS A 519 -10.10 27.84 9.06
CA LYS A 519 -9.72 29.04 9.84
C LYS A 519 -10.71 30.17 9.66
N ILE A 520 -11.21 30.39 8.43
CA ILE A 520 -12.09 31.51 8.12
C ILE A 520 -13.52 31.29 8.66
N LYS A 521 -13.97 30.03 8.85
CA LYS A 521 -15.31 29.72 9.35
C LYS A 521 -15.60 30.38 10.70
N GLU A 522 -14.60 30.56 11.57
CA GLU A 522 -14.75 31.18 12.88
C GLU A 522 -15.06 32.70 12.79
N HIS A 523 -14.85 33.32 11.64
CA HIS A 523 -15.08 34.73 11.37
C HIS A 523 -16.28 35.00 10.45
N VAL A 524 -16.84 33.96 9.83
CA VAL A 524 -17.99 34.04 8.91
C VAL A 524 -19.08 33.12 9.43
N LEU A 525 -19.95 33.68 10.29
CA LEU A 525 -21.00 32.92 10.99
C LEU A 525 -21.88 32.05 10.06
N PRO A 526 -22.37 32.55 8.90
CA PRO A 526 -23.15 31.72 7.99
C PRO A 526 -22.36 30.51 7.42
N LEU A 527 -21.06 30.67 7.20
CA LEU A 527 -20.18 29.56 6.78
C LEU A 527 -20.04 28.50 7.88
N LYS A 528 -19.83 28.95 9.12
CA LYS A 528 -19.76 28.07 10.29
C LYS A 528 -21.04 27.26 10.45
N GLN A 529 -22.19 27.91 10.40
CA GLN A 529 -23.51 27.26 10.49
C GLN A 529 -23.75 26.26 9.36
N LEU A 530 -23.26 26.52 8.15
CA LEU A 530 -23.34 25.58 7.03
C LEU A 530 -22.48 24.34 7.28
N ILE A 531 -21.26 24.51 7.77
CA ILE A 531 -20.34 23.39 8.07
C ILE A 531 -20.87 22.55 9.26
N GLU A 532 -21.44 23.19 10.29
CA GLU A 532 -22.02 22.50 11.45
C GLU A 532 -23.27 21.67 11.11
N LYS A 533 -23.93 21.93 9.98
CA LYS A 533 -25.04 21.12 9.48
C LYS A 533 -24.58 19.81 8.80
N ILE A 534 -23.31 19.67 8.47
CA ILE A 534 -22.77 18.46 7.88
C ILE A 534 -22.72 17.37 8.97
N PRO A 535 -23.50 16.30 8.85
CA PRO A 535 -23.68 15.35 9.96
C PRO A 535 -22.44 14.50 10.23
N ASN A 536 -21.67 14.20 9.18
CA ASN A 536 -20.51 13.31 9.25
C ASN A 536 -19.39 13.83 8.34
N ARG A 537 -18.13 13.55 8.68
CA ARG A 537 -16.95 13.80 7.82
C ARG A 537 -16.79 15.29 7.42
N ASN A 538 -17.21 16.22 8.25
CA ASN A 538 -17.17 17.65 7.93
C ASN A 538 -15.76 18.13 7.57
N GLU A 539 -14.71 17.69 8.28
CA GLU A 539 -13.32 18.07 8.01
C GLU A 539 -12.87 17.61 6.61
N GLU A 540 -13.16 16.38 6.25
CA GLU A 540 -12.84 15.82 4.94
C GLU A 540 -13.61 16.53 3.80
N ILE A 541 -14.88 16.84 4.04
CA ILE A 541 -15.73 17.56 3.07
C ILE A 541 -15.20 18.97 2.87
N VAL A 542 -14.84 19.66 3.95
CA VAL A 542 -14.26 21.01 3.92
C VAL A 542 -12.90 21.00 3.20
N GLU A 543 -12.02 20.02 3.50
CA GLU A 543 -10.74 19.86 2.83
C GLU A 543 -10.94 19.61 1.32
N SER A 544 -11.87 18.73 0.94
CA SER A 544 -12.20 18.46 -0.46
C SER A 544 -12.70 19.70 -1.20
N ALA A 545 -13.56 20.51 -0.56
CA ALA A 545 -14.04 21.77 -1.12
C ALA A 545 -12.90 22.78 -1.30
N GLU A 546 -12.03 22.92 -0.30
CA GLU A 546 -10.88 23.84 -0.36
C GLU A 546 -9.90 23.46 -1.47
N VAL A 547 -9.60 22.17 -1.62
CA VAL A 547 -8.73 21.66 -2.68
C VAL A 547 -9.32 21.95 -4.05
N LEU A 548 -10.62 21.69 -4.26
CA LEU A 548 -11.28 21.99 -5.53
C LEU A 548 -11.28 23.48 -5.86
N ILE A 549 -11.50 24.34 -4.87
CA ILE A 549 -11.46 25.79 -5.06
C ILE A 549 -10.05 26.24 -5.45
N LYS A 550 -9.04 25.87 -4.68
CA LYS A 550 -7.66 26.38 -4.87
C LYS A 550 -6.97 25.81 -6.09
N TYR A 551 -7.31 24.61 -6.51
CA TYR A 551 -6.62 23.88 -7.57
C TYR A 551 -7.46 23.65 -8.83
N SER A 552 -8.66 24.25 -8.95
CA SER A 552 -9.57 24.08 -10.09
C SER A 552 -8.89 24.24 -11.44
N GLY A 553 -8.14 25.31 -11.64
CA GLY A 553 -7.45 25.57 -12.93
C GLY A 553 -6.37 24.56 -13.28
N TYR A 554 -5.71 23.94 -12.28
CA TYR A 554 -4.77 22.84 -12.51
C TYR A 554 -5.49 21.54 -12.84
N ILE A 555 -6.56 21.24 -12.10
CA ILE A 555 -7.38 20.03 -12.29
C ILE A 555 -8.02 20.05 -13.69
N GLU A 556 -8.63 21.16 -14.09
CA GLU A 556 -9.26 21.32 -15.42
C GLU A 556 -8.25 21.14 -16.55
N ARG A 557 -7.07 21.76 -16.46
CA ARG A 557 -6.01 21.60 -17.45
C ARG A 557 -5.56 20.15 -17.60
N GLU A 558 -5.32 19.48 -16.48
CA GLU A 558 -4.86 18.09 -16.49
C GLU A 558 -5.95 17.15 -17.04
N GLN A 559 -7.22 17.41 -16.71
CA GLN A 559 -8.35 16.67 -17.27
C GLN A 559 -8.43 16.82 -18.79
N GLN A 560 -8.25 18.03 -19.31
CA GLN A 560 -8.24 18.27 -20.76
C GLN A 560 -7.10 17.52 -21.47
N VAL A 561 -5.92 17.44 -20.83
CA VAL A 561 -4.77 16.67 -21.36
C VAL A 561 -5.13 15.16 -21.39
N ALA A 562 -5.66 14.62 -20.30
CA ALA A 562 -6.06 13.22 -20.21
C ALA A 562 -7.13 12.87 -21.26
N ASP A 563 -8.16 13.70 -21.41
CA ASP A 563 -9.23 13.49 -22.39
C ASP A 563 -8.72 13.57 -23.83
N LYS A 564 -7.76 14.46 -24.11
CA LYS A 564 -7.13 14.56 -25.43
C LYS A 564 -6.35 13.30 -25.77
N LEU A 565 -5.58 12.75 -24.82
CA LEU A 565 -4.81 11.52 -25.05
C LEU A 565 -5.72 10.32 -25.28
N LYS A 566 -6.79 10.14 -24.50
CA LYS A 566 -7.80 9.10 -24.74
C LYS A 566 -8.39 9.14 -26.17
N ARG A 567 -8.69 10.34 -26.67
CA ARG A 567 -9.20 10.49 -28.05
C ARG A 567 -8.16 10.12 -29.10
N LEU A 568 -6.87 10.34 -28.83
CA LEU A 568 -5.78 9.96 -29.75
C LEU A 568 -5.55 8.46 -29.75
N GLU A 569 -5.57 7.79 -28.60
CA GLU A 569 -5.47 6.33 -28.49
C GLU A 569 -6.58 5.61 -29.26
N HIS A 570 -7.83 6.09 -29.18
CA HIS A 570 -8.92 5.57 -29.99
C HIS A 570 -8.73 5.76 -31.51
N LYS A 571 -8.02 6.79 -31.95
CA LYS A 571 -7.71 7.02 -33.35
C LYS A 571 -6.57 6.13 -33.84
N ILE A 572 -5.54 5.95 -33.05
CA ILE A 572 -4.37 5.12 -33.38
C ILE A 572 -4.80 3.64 -33.45
N GLY A 573 -5.60 3.16 -32.49
CA GLY A 573 -6.13 1.79 -32.52
C GLY A 573 -7.01 1.47 -33.74
N ARG A 574 -7.66 2.47 -34.36
CA ARG A 574 -8.43 2.29 -35.61
C ARG A 574 -7.57 2.32 -36.89
N ALA A 575 -6.33 2.78 -36.81
CA ALA A 575 -5.43 2.83 -37.96
C ALA A 575 -4.59 1.54 -38.11
N HIS A 576 -4.69 0.61 -37.19
CA HIS A 576 -3.99 -0.68 -37.18
C HIS A 576 -4.92 -1.90 -37.23
N VAL A 577 -6.21 -1.73 -37.53
CA VAL A 577 -7.17 -2.82 -37.79
C VAL A 577 -7.48 -2.88 -39.28
#